data_bbc150fc069cfa0972a0e4bfe19a4ad1
#
_entry.id   bbc150fc069cfa0972a0e4bfe19a4ad1
#
_cell.length_a   1.000
_cell.length_b   1.000
_cell.length_c   1.000
_cell.angle_alpha   90.00
_cell.angle_beta   90.00
_cell.angle_gamma   90.00
#
_symmetry.space_group_name_H-M   'P 1'
#
loop_
_entity.id
_entity.type
_entity.pdbx_description
1 polymer ?
#
loop_
_entity_poly.entity_id
_entity_poly.type
_entity_poly.pdbx_seq_one_letter_code
_entity_poly.pdbx_strand_id
1 'polypeptide(L)'
;MTIGKALIHRLQTGVPGLDEILGGGLPEYSFNIIAGSPGSGKTTLAHQMMFGLATAQRPALYFTVLGEPPLKMLRYQQQFDFFDSEKVNHSVRFFNLSDDIASGDLVQVLKRISSEVERHNPALVFIDSFRSVILAERSGGNSFLGLQQFIQQLGTLMTSWQATTFLIGEYFAENDPNPVFTVADGMIWLRQSVERNSVVRKMEITKMRGAATLAGLHTFRITSAGIHVFAPPQLGADSGADSDSTSPALTRLSLGVPELDEMLGGGLPRGYSLLVAGPSGSGKSILAGAFLTEGGRRGETGVIAAFEQRPNRSRGGAITELIDSGRIGVIDTRALNMSVDEIAALLIREIHRLKASRVVIDSLSGFELALAPTFREDFRESLARMISALATTGATVLMTSELEDRYADLRFSPYGTAFLTDSIIVQRYIEVDSQLKRVTAVVKVRASNHSNDLRLFDIDDDGIKIRQKLVGFEGLLGGRPTRRRGLRDPSADDA
;
A
#
# COMPACT_ATOMS: atom_id res chain seq x y z
N MET A 1 -33.14 -29.84 12.15
CA MET A 1 -31.74 -30.24 11.99
C MET A 1 -30.99 -29.03 11.44
N THR A 2 -30.23 -28.36 12.26
CA THR A 2 -29.34 -27.25 11.81
C THR A 2 -28.17 -27.91 11.06
N ILE A 3 -28.19 -27.83 9.75
CA ILE A 3 -27.04 -28.25 8.93
C ILE A 3 -25.90 -27.32 9.28
N GLY A 4 -24.89 -27.82 10.00
CA GLY A 4 -23.68 -27.06 10.29
C GLY A 4 -23.06 -26.59 8.98
N LYS A 5 -22.58 -25.32 8.91
CA LYS A 5 -21.87 -24.80 7.74
C LYS A 5 -20.69 -25.73 7.43
N ALA A 6 -20.63 -26.24 6.20
CA ALA A 6 -19.46 -26.98 5.71
C ALA A 6 -18.24 -26.05 5.81
N LEU A 7 -17.18 -26.52 6.47
CA LEU A 7 -15.94 -25.78 6.59
C LEU A 7 -15.17 -25.91 5.27
N ILE A 8 -14.97 -24.79 4.58
CA ILE A 8 -14.12 -24.73 3.38
C ILE A 8 -12.68 -24.52 3.84
N HIS A 9 -11.83 -25.49 3.62
CA HIS A 9 -10.41 -25.36 3.88
C HIS A 9 -9.78 -24.37 2.89
N ARG A 10 -8.80 -23.59 3.35
CA ARG A 10 -8.13 -22.57 2.54
C ARG A 10 -6.63 -22.83 2.49
N LEU A 11 -6.09 -22.74 1.29
CA LEU A 11 -4.66 -22.84 1.03
C LEU A 11 -4.05 -21.44 1.15
N GLN A 12 -3.01 -21.32 1.98
CA GLN A 12 -2.18 -20.12 2.00
C GLN A 12 -1.32 -20.09 0.76
N THR A 13 -1.45 -19.07 -0.08
CA THR A 13 -0.84 -19.03 -1.42
C THR A 13 0.69 -18.96 -1.42
N GLY A 14 1.29 -18.54 -0.31
CA GLY A 14 2.73 -18.25 -0.23
C GLY A 14 3.14 -16.98 -0.98
N VAL A 15 2.17 -16.20 -1.46
CA VAL A 15 2.39 -14.91 -2.11
C VAL A 15 2.03 -13.80 -1.13
N PRO A 16 3.00 -12.98 -0.69
CA PRO A 16 2.75 -11.92 0.28
C PRO A 16 1.59 -10.99 -0.16
N GLY A 17 0.62 -10.76 0.73
CA GLY A 17 -0.54 -9.92 0.53
C GLY A 17 -1.67 -10.54 -0.31
N LEU A 18 -1.43 -11.66 -1.01
CA LEU A 18 -2.47 -12.29 -1.84
C LEU A 18 -3.56 -12.94 -0.97
N ASP A 19 -3.19 -13.60 0.10
CA ASP A 19 -4.15 -14.25 0.99
C ASP A 19 -5.11 -13.25 1.64
N GLU A 20 -4.64 -12.04 1.91
CA GLU A 20 -5.44 -10.95 2.44
C GLU A 20 -6.55 -10.54 1.47
N ILE A 21 -6.21 -10.32 0.18
CA ILE A 21 -7.20 -9.93 -0.84
C ILE A 21 -8.14 -11.08 -1.21
N LEU A 22 -7.71 -12.32 -1.01
CA LEU A 22 -8.53 -13.53 -1.19
C LEU A 22 -9.46 -13.80 0.00
N GLY A 23 -9.37 -13.01 1.09
CA GLY A 23 -10.16 -13.20 2.30
C GLY A 23 -9.72 -14.42 3.11
N GLY A 24 -8.40 -14.69 3.17
CA GLY A 24 -7.78 -15.73 3.98
C GLY A 24 -7.20 -16.91 3.20
N GLY A 25 -7.00 -16.79 1.88
CA GLY A 25 -6.40 -17.82 1.03
C GLY A 25 -7.37 -18.43 0.01
N LEU A 26 -6.86 -19.35 -0.80
CA LEU A 26 -7.60 -20.03 -1.87
C LEU A 26 -8.47 -21.16 -1.30
N PRO A 27 -9.75 -21.30 -1.71
CA PRO A 27 -10.54 -22.49 -1.38
C PRO A 27 -9.88 -23.76 -1.94
N GLU A 28 -9.72 -24.78 -1.11
CA GLU A 28 -9.20 -26.08 -1.55
C GLU A 28 -10.15 -26.71 -2.59
N TYR A 29 -9.58 -27.44 -3.55
CA TYR A 29 -10.28 -28.12 -4.65
C TYR A 29 -11.02 -27.19 -5.61
N SER A 30 -10.73 -25.89 -5.57
CA SER A 30 -11.30 -24.91 -6.49
C SER A 30 -10.64 -24.95 -7.87
N PHE A 31 -11.41 -24.58 -8.88
CA PHE A 31 -10.98 -24.44 -10.26
C PHE A 31 -10.80 -22.95 -10.58
N ASN A 32 -9.55 -22.52 -10.73
CA ASN A 32 -9.20 -21.09 -10.77
C ASN A 32 -8.60 -20.70 -12.13
N ILE A 33 -8.79 -19.45 -12.49
CA ILE A 33 -8.17 -18.82 -13.66
C ILE A 33 -7.24 -17.71 -13.21
N ILE A 34 -6.03 -17.69 -13.79
CA ILE A 34 -5.09 -16.58 -13.74
C ILE A 34 -5.07 -15.93 -15.11
N ALA A 35 -5.71 -14.77 -15.23
CA ALA A 35 -5.93 -14.05 -16.47
C ALA A 35 -5.10 -12.76 -16.55
N GLY A 36 -4.83 -12.27 -17.76
CA GLY A 36 -4.18 -10.98 -17.98
C GLY A 36 -3.41 -10.91 -19.30
N SER A 37 -2.97 -9.71 -19.66
CA SER A 37 -2.18 -9.47 -20.87
C SER A 37 -0.80 -10.13 -20.82
N PRO A 38 -0.12 -10.31 -21.98
CA PRO A 38 1.28 -10.74 -22.01
C PRO A 38 2.16 -9.87 -21.11
N GLY A 39 3.12 -10.48 -20.40
CA GLY A 39 4.05 -9.75 -19.52
C GLY A 39 3.46 -9.26 -18.19
N SER A 40 2.18 -9.52 -17.91
CA SER A 40 1.55 -9.08 -16.64
C SER A 40 2.04 -9.84 -15.39
N GLY A 41 2.72 -10.99 -15.54
CA GLY A 41 3.26 -11.77 -14.42
C GLY A 41 2.50 -13.05 -14.09
N LYS A 42 1.58 -13.52 -14.94
CA LYS A 42 0.76 -14.73 -14.72
C LYS A 42 1.58 -15.98 -14.40
N THR A 43 2.54 -16.29 -15.26
CA THR A 43 3.44 -17.45 -15.08
C THR A 43 4.28 -17.34 -13.82
N THR A 44 4.75 -16.11 -13.49
CA THR A 44 5.49 -15.85 -12.24
C THR A 44 4.61 -16.10 -11.02
N LEU A 45 3.35 -15.62 -11.04
CA LEU A 45 2.39 -15.87 -9.95
C LEU A 45 2.11 -17.37 -9.78
N ALA A 46 1.84 -18.07 -10.90
CA ALA A 46 1.57 -19.51 -10.89
C ALA A 46 2.74 -20.30 -10.30
N HIS A 47 3.98 -20.00 -10.71
CA HIS A 47 5.17 -20.66 -10.20
C HIS A 47 5.42 -20.33 -8.72
N GLN A 48 5.29 -19.09 -8.31
CA GLN A 48 5.44 -18.72 -6.91
C GLN A 48 4.46 -19.48 -6.01
N MET A 49 3.18 -19.53 -6.39
CA MET A 49 2.19 -20.34 -5.67
C MET A 49 2.54 -21.82 -5.70
N MET A 50 2.93 -22.36 -6.86
CA MET A 50 3.29 -23.76 -7.01
C MET A 50 4.45 -24.15 -6.09
N PHE A 51 5.56 -23.40 -6.11
CA PHE A 51 6.70 -23.66 -5.24
C PHE A 51 6.39 -23.42 -3.77
N GLY A 52 5.55 -22.44 -3.46
CA GLY A 52 5.11 -22.17 -2.07
C GLY A 52 4.22 -23.28 -1.51
N LEU A 53 3.30 -23.82 -2.33
CA LEU A 53 2.29 -24.79 -1.90
C LEU A 53 2.73 -26.25 -2.01
N ALA A 54 3.59 -26.60 -2.98
CA ALA A 54 3.97 -27.99 -3.23
C ALA A 54 4.84 -28.57 -2.12
N THR A 55 4.46 -29.77 -1.67
CA THR A 55 5.21 -30.60 -0.70
C THR A 55 5.14 -32.06 -1.16
N ALA A 56 5.90 -32.96 -0.52
CA ALA A 56 5.83 -34.39 -0.81
C ALA A 56 4.42 -34.96 -0.60
N GLN A 57 3.66 -34.44 0.37
CA GLN A 57 2.26 -34.84 0.66
C GLN A 57 1.24 -34.08 -0.20
N ARG A 58 1.66 -32.99 -0.83
CA ARG A 58 0.84 -32.16 -1.71
C ARG A 58 1.59 -31.90 -3.03
N PRO A 59 1.73 -32.90 -3.89
CA PRO A 59 2.46 -32.75 -5.15
C PRO A 59 1.72 -31.85 -6.14
N ALA A 60 2.50 -31.17 -6.99
CA ALA A 60 2.00 -30.29 -8.04
C ALA A 60 2.41 -30.80 -9.42
N LEU A 61 1.48 -30.76 -10.37
CA LEU A 61 1.75 -30.96 -11.79
C LEU A 61 1.61 -29.63 -12.54
N TYR A 62 2.56 -29.35 -13.41
CA TYR A 62 2.56 -28.19 -14.28
C TYR A 62 2.59 -28.63 -15.73
N PHE A 63 1.51 -28.37 -16.44
CA PHE A 63 1.38 -28.65 -17.85
C PHE A 63 1.69 -27.38 -18.66
N THR A 64 2.72 -27.46 -19.50
CA THR A 64 3.05 -26.37 -20.42
C THR A 64 2.61 -26.72 -21.85
N VAL A 65 2.05 -25.72 -22.51
CA VAL A 65 1.57 -25.82 -23.90
C VAL A 65 2.47 -25.04 -24.85
N LEU A 66 3.38 -24.25 -24.33
CA LEU A 66 4.30 -23.46 -25.13
C LEU A 66 5.39 -24.39 -25.70
N GLY A 67 5.72 -24.25 -26.99
CA GLY A 67 6.82 -24.96 -27.62
C GLY A 67 8.21 -24.65 -27.06
N GLU A 68 8.27 -23.96 -25.92
CA GLU A 68 9.50 -23.74 -25.16
C GLU A 68 9.83 -24.97 -24.31
N PRO A 69 11.06 -25.48 -24.38
CA PRO A 69 11.48 -26.56 -23.51
C PRO A 69 11.30 -26.17 -22.03
N PRO A 70 10.79 -27.07 -21.18
CA PRO A 70 10.63 -26.81 -19.74
C PRO A 70 11.92 -26.29 -19.08
N LEU A 71 13.08 -26.72 -19.55
CA LEU A 71 14.39 -26.24 -19.10
C LEU A 71 14.62 -24.75 -19.29
N LYS A 72 14.10 -24.15 -20.39
CA LYS A 72 14.24 -22.70 -20.62
C LYS A 72 13.38 -21.93 -19.64
N MET A 73 12.15 -22.37 -19.40
CA MET A 73 11.24 -21.78 -18.43
C MET A 73 11.84 -21.84 -17.00
N LEU A 74 12.34 -23.02 -16.59
CA LEU A 74 12.99 -23.20 -15.29
C LEU A 74 14.19 -22.26 -15.12
N ARG A 75 14.99 -22.07 -16.19
CA ARG A 75 16.16 -21.16 -16.17
C ARG A 75 15.78 -19.72 -15.83
N TYR A 76 14.63 -19.23 -16.27
CA TYR A 76 14.15 -17.90 -15.90
C TYR A 76 13.62 -17.88 -14.47
N GLN A 77 12.97 -18.95 -14.03
CA GLN A 77 12.40 -19.02 -12.68
C GLN A 77 13.47 -19.13 -11.59
N GLN A 78 14.64 -19.70 -11.91
CA GLN A 78 15.81 -19.74 -11.01
C GLN A 78 16.34 -18.36 -10.59
N GLN A 79 15.89 -17.28 -11.23
CA GLN A 79 16.26 -15.92 -10.85
C GLN A 79 15.42 -15.37 -9.67
N PHE A 80 14.38 -16.10 -9.25
CA PHE A 80 13.52 -15.72 -8.15
C PHE A 80 13.82 -16.50 -6.87
N ASP A 81 13.75 -15.83 -5.73
CA ASP A 81 14.05 -16.43 -4.41
C ASP A 81 13.05 -17.52 -4.01
N PHE A 82 11.85 -17.55 -4.60
CA PHE A 82 10.85 -18.60 -4.35
C PHE A 82 11.17 -19.92 -5.04
N PHE A 83 12.13 -19.94 -5.97
CA PHE A 83 12.47 -21.15 -6.72
C PHE A 83 13.25 -22.12 -5.83
N ASP A 84 12.77 -23.35 -5.79
CA ASP A 84 13.38 -24.43 -5.03
C ASP A 84 13.70 -25.61 -5.98
N SER A 85 14.99 -25.79 -6.29
CA SER A 85 15.45 -26.85 -7.18
C SER A 85 15.22 -28.26 -6.61
N GLU A 86 15.19 -28.42 -5.28
CA GLU A 86 14.96 -29.73 -4.65
C GLU A 86 13.52 -30.22 -4.86
N LYS A 87 12.58 -29.29 -5.04
CA LYS A 87 11.19 -29.65 -5.34
C LYS A 87 10.99 -30.18 -6.76
N VAL A 88 11.86 -29.80 -7.70
CA VAL A 88 11.75 -30.21 -9.11
C VAL A 88 11.95 -31.72 -9.24
N ASN A 89 11.04 -32.40 -9.93
CA ASN A 89 10.93 -33.86 -10.08
C ASN A 89 10.62 -34.65 -8.78
N HIS A 90 10.48 -33.96 -7.63
CA HIS A 90 10.03 -34.57 -6.38
C HIS A 90 8.56 -34.21 -6.11
N SER A 91 8.33 -33.02 -5.59
CA SER A 91 6.98 -32.50 -5.33
C SER A 91 6.38 -31.65 -6.46
N VAL A 92 7.19 -31.22 -7.43
CA VAL A 92 6.77 -30.46 -8.62
C VAL A 92 7.21 -31.20 -9.87
N ARG A 93 6.29 -31.47 -10.79
CA ARG A 93 6.56 -32.15 -12.07
C ARG A 93 6.05 -31.34 -13.25
N PHE A 94 6.85 -31.27 -14.31
CA PHE A 94 6.53 -30.54 -15.53
C PHE A 94 6.25 -31.49 -16.69
N PHE A 95 5.17 -31.23 -17.42
CA PHE A 95 4.77 -31.98 -18.59
C PHE A 95 4.56 -31.03 -19.77
N ASN A 96 5.05 -31.41 -20.94
CA ASN A 96 4.82 -30.66 -22.16
C ASN A 96 3.66 -31.31 -22.95
N LEU A 97 2.65 -30.50 -23.28
CA LEU A 97 1.48 -30.90 -24.07
C LEU A 97 1.53 -30.40 -25.52
N SER A 98 2.65 -29.83 -25.97
CA SER A 98 2.73 -29.23 -27.32
C SER A 98 2.39 -30.21 -28.44
N ASP A 99 2.87 -31.45 -28.36
CA ASP A 99 2.61 -32.49 -29.37
C ASP A 99 1.15 -32.96 -29.34
N ASP A 100 0.59 -33.10 -28.13
CA ASP A 100 -0.81 -33.48 -27.94
C ASP A 100 -1.77 -32.43 -28.52
N ILE A 101 -1.42 -31.14 -28.39
CA ILE A 101 -2.23 -30.00 -28.88
C ILE A 101 -2.07 -29.81 -30.41
N ALA A 102 -0.90 -30.11 -30.96
CA ALA A 102 -0.66 -29.99 -32.41
C ALA A 102 -1.62 -30.85 -33.25
N SER A 103 -2.15 -31.93 -32.69
CA SER A 103 -3.19 -32.76 -33.34
C SER A 103 -4.56 -32.08 -33.44
N GLY A 104 -4.82 -31.03 -32.64
CA GLY A 104 -6.12 -30.35 -32.54
C GLY A 104 -7.20 -31.20 -31.84
N ASP A 105 -6.85 -32.35 -31.29
CA ASP A 105 -7.79 -33.25 -30.60
C ASP A 105 -7.81 -33.02 -29.09
N LEU A 106 -8.78 -32.22 -28.63
CA LEU A 106 -8.97 -31.93 -27.20
C LEU A 106 -9.24 -33.18 -26.36
N VAL A 107 -9.77 -34.27 -26.96
CA VAL A 107 -10.00 -35.52 -26.23
C VAL A 107 -8.67 -36.20 -25.88
N GLN A 108 -7.69 -36.17 -26.79
CA GLN A 108 -6.34 -36.64 -26.48
C GLN A 108 -5.65 -35.83 -25.42
N VAL A 109 -5.75 -34.48 -25.47
CA VAL A 109 -5.22 -33.60 -24.45
C VAL A 109 -5.82 -33.91 -23.07
N LEU A 110 -7.14 -34.09 -22.98
CA LEU A 110 -7.82 -34.46 -21.76
C LEU A 110 -7.37 -35.83 -21.23
N LYS A 111 -7.25 -36.83 -22.09
CA LYS A 111 -6.74 -38.16 -21.73
C LYS A 111 -5.31 -38.09 -21.18
N ARG A 112 -4.45 -37.29 -21.82
CA ARG A 112 -3.07 -37.11 -21.38
C ARG A 112 -3.02 -36.48 -19.97
N ILE A 113 -3.74 -35.38 -19.75
CA ILE A 113 -3.85 -34.75 -18.45
C ILE A 113 -4.39 -35.74 -17.40
N SER A 114 -5.48 -36.43 -17.71
CA SER A 114 -6.09 -37.41 -16.82
C SER A 114 -5.13 -38.51 -16.41
N SER A 115 -4.40 -39.08 -17.36
CA SER A 115 -3.44 -40.18 -17.09
C SER A 115 -2.30 -39.75 -16.16
N GLU A 116 -1.80 -38.49 -16.31
CA GLU A 116 -0.76 -37.99 -15.42
C GLU A 116 -1.30 -37.62 -14.02
N VAL A 117 -2.52 -37.10 -13.96
CA VAL A 117 -3.22 -36.84 -12.70
C VAL A 117 -3.48 -38.15 -11.95
N GLU A 118 -3.98 -39.16 -12.62
CA GLU A 118 -4.19 -40.50 -12.05
C GLU A 118 -2.90 -41.11 -11.53
N ARG A 119 -1.82 -41.03 -12.32
CA ARG A 119 -0.53 -41.63 -12.00
C ARG A 119 0.14 -40.97 -10.79
N HIS A 120 -0.01 -39.65 -10.65
CA HIS A 120 0.75 -38.87 -9.67
C HIS A 120 -0.07 -38.37 -8.48
N ASN A 121 -1.40 -38.50 -8.53
CA ASN A 121 -2.36 -38.04 -7.53
C ASN A 121 -2.02 -36.65 -6.96
N PRO A 122 -1.95 -35.59 -7.82
CA PRO A 122 -1.52 -34.27 -7.39
C PRO A 122 -2.60 -33.57 -6.57
N ALA A 123 -2.20 -32.77 -5.59
CA ALA A 123 -3.09 -31.83 -4.91
C ALA A 123 -3.25 -30.51 -5.70
N LEU A 124 -2.29 -30.21 -6.59
CA LEU A 124 -2.24 -28.96 -7.35
C LEU A 124 -1.98 -29.25 -8.83
N VAL A 125 -2.75 -28.61 -9.71
CA VAL A 125 -2.62 -28.73 -11.17
C VAL A 125 -2.55 -27.33 -11.79
N PHE A 126 -1.54 -27.09 -12.61
CA PHE A 126 -1.34 -25.84 -13.34
C PHE A 126 -1.29 -26.12 -14.85
N ILE A 127 -1.98 -25.32 -15.67
CA ILE A 127 -2.00 -25.44 -17.13
C ILE A 127 -1.66 -24.08 -17.76
N ASP A 128 -0.48 -23.93 -18.36
CA ASP A 128 0.05 -22.70 -18.97
C ASP A 128 0.55 -22.94 -20.41
N SER A 129 0.04 -22.30 -21.48
CA SER A 129 -1.10 -21.39 -21.41
C SER A 129 -2.35 -22.09 -21.97
N PHE A 130 -3.42 -21.99 -21.23
CA PHE A 130 -4.70 -22.56 -21.62
C PHE A 130 -5.27 -21.94 -22.91
N ARG A 131 -4.90 -20.67 -23.21
CA ARG A 131 -5.30 -20.03 -24.47
C ARG A 131 -4.79 -20.77 -25.71
N SER A 132 -3.62 -21.37 -25.66
CA SER A 132 -3.06 -22.13 -26.77
C SER A 132 -3.91 -23.36 -27.07
N VAL A 133 -4.51 -23.99 -26.05
CA VAL A 133 -5.48 -25.09 -26.21
C VAL A 133 -6.72 -24.59 -26.96
N ILE A 134 -7.22 -23.40 -26.60
CA ILE A 134 -8.40 -22.80 -27.25
C ILE A 134 -8.13 -22.45 -28.73
N LEU A 135 -6.93 -21.92 -29.02
CA LEU A 135 -6.57 -21.51 -30.40
C LEU A 135 -6.37 -22.68 -31.31
N ALA A 136 -5.83 -23.80 -30.83
CA ALA A 136 -5.67 -25.04 -31.62
C ALA A 136 -7.00 -25.62 -32.08
N GLU A 137 -8.03 -25.59 -31.24
CA GLU A 137 -9.38 -26.01 -31.60
C GLU A 137 -9.98 -25.16 -32.71
N ARG A 138 -9.83 -23.83 -32.65
CA ARG A 138 -10.34 -22.93 -33.70
C ARG A 138 -9.75 -23.19 -35.08
N SER A 139 -8.52 -23.67 -35.13
CA SER A 139 -7.82 -24.04 -36.37
C SER A 139 -8.30 -25.37 -36.93
N GLY A 140 -8.86 -26.27 -36.09
CA GLY A 140 -9.34 -27.60 -36.49
C GLY A 140 -10.79 -27.65 -36.99
N GLY A 141 -11.51 -26.52 -37.05
CA GLY A 141 -12.89 -26.45 -37.54
C GLY A 141 -13.96 -26.97 -36.58
N ASN A 142 -13.61 -27.28 -35.35
CA ASN A 142 -14.54 -27.71 -34.30
C ASN A 142 -15.20 -26.52 -33.61
N SER A 143 -16.47 -26.71 -33.22
CA SER A 143 -17.33 -25.62 -32.75
C SER A 143 -17.05 -25.22 -31.28
N PHE A 144 -17.44 -24.00 -30.91
CA PHE A 144 -17.51 -23.47 -29.53
C PHE A 144 -18.08 -24.49 -28.51
N LEU A 145 -18.91 -25.42 -28.94
CA LEU A 145 -19.47 -26.51 -28.13
C LEU A 145 -18.39 -27.49 -27.64
N GLY A 146 -17.38 -27.81 -28.47
CA GLY A 146 -16.29 -28.72 -28.09
C GLY A 146 -15.43 -28.16 -26.96
N LEU A 147 -15.10 -26.89 -27.04
CA LEU A 147 -14.35 -26.21 -25.98
C LEU A 147 -15.12 -26.18 -24.66
N GLN A 148 -16.42 -25.86 -24.70
CA GLN A 148 -17.26 -25.84 -23.50
C GLN A 148 -17.32 -27.23 -22.85
N GLN A 149 -17.49 -28.31 -23.65
CA GLN A 149 -17.48 -29.68 -23.15
C GLN A 149 -16.13 -30.04 -22.54
N PHE A 150 -15.02 -29.70 -23.20
CA PHE A 150 -13.68 -29.94 -22.68
C PHE A 150 -13.48 -29.28 -21.31
N ILE A 151 -13.83 -28.00 -21.16
CA ILE A 151 -13.67 -27.26 -19.91
C ILE A 151 -14.53 -27.87 -18.80
N GLN A 152 -15.78 -28.24 -19.10
CA GLN A 152 -16.66 -28.88 -18.13
C GLN A 152 -16.13 -30.23 -17.69
N GLN A 153 -15.63 -31.05 -18.65
CA GLN A 153 -15.04 -32.35 -18.34
C GLN A 153 -13.77 -32.21 -17.51
N LEU A 154 -12.89 -31.28 -17.89
CA LEU A 154 -11.67 -30.99 -17.13
C LEU A 154 -12.01 -30.54 -15.70
N GLY A 155 -12.95 -29.61 -15.52
CA GLY A 155 -13.36 -29.13 -14.18
C GLY A 155 -13.96 -30.24 -13.34
N THR A 156 -14.84 -31.08 -13.93
CA THR A 156 -15.41 -32.23 -13.23
C THR A 156 -14.36 -33.25 -12.84
N LEU A 157 -13.41 -33.51 -13.72
CA LEU A 157 -12.30 -34.43 -13.48
C LEU A 157 -11.44 -33.95 -12.31
N MET A 158 -10.99 -32.69 -12.35
CA MET A 158 -10.13 -32.11 -11.32
C MET A 158 -10.82 -32.07 -9.95
N THR A 159 -12.12 -31.74 -9.93
CA THR A 159 -12.92 -31.81 -8.70
C THR A 159 -13.03 -33.22 -8.13
N SER A 160 -13.21 -34.22 -9.02
CA SER A 160 -13.28 -35.63 -8.61
C SER A 160 -11.97 -36.14 -8.00
N TRP A 161 -10.84 -35.64 -8.48
CA TRP A 161 -9.51 -35.93 -7.97
C TRP A 161 -9.10 -35.07 -6.77
N GLN A 162 -9.98 -34.15 -6.32
CA GLN A 162 -9.69 -33.22 -5.25
C GLN A 162 -8.41 -32.40 -5.50
N ALA A 163 -8.19 -32.00 -6.75
CA ALA A 163 -7.05 -31.19 -7.14
C ALA A 163 -7.44 -29.71 -7.28
N THR A 164 -6.75 -28.83 -6.57
CA THR A 164 -6.88 -27.37 -6.79
C THR A 164 -6.19 -27.02 -8.09
N THR A 165 -6.95 -26.47 -9.04
CA THR A 165 -6.51 -26.30 -10.43
C THR A 165 -6.41 -24.84 -10.82
N PHE A 166 -5.37 -24.50 -11.58
CA PHE A 166 -5.10 -23.17 -12.10
C PHE A 166 -4.94 -23.23 -13.62
N LEU A 167 -5.83 -22.54 -14.33
CA LEU A 167 -5.69 -22.29 -15.76
C LEU A 167 -5.06 -20.93 -15.98
N ILE A 168 -3.92 -20.89 -16.61
CA ILE A 168 -3.21 -19.65 -16.92
C ILE A 168 -3.48 -19.27 -18.37
N GLY A 169 -4.00 -18.06 -18.61
CA GLY A 169 -4.37 -17.64 -19.95
C GLY A 169 -4.20 -16.17 -20.24
N GLU A 170 -3.96 -15.87 -21.50
CA GLU A 170 -3.91 -14.49 -21.99
C GLU A 170 -5.32 -14.05 -22.41
N TYR A 171 -5.86 -13.11 -21.66
CA TYR A 171 -7.15 -12.50 -21.91
C TYR A 171 -7.02 -10.98 -21.83
N PHE A 172 -7.75 -10.26 -22.71
CA PHE A 172 -7.65 -8.80 -22.81
C PHE A 172 -8.87 -8.08 -22.25
N ALA A 173 -10.01 -8.76 -22.16
CA ALA A 173 -11.25 -8.20 -21.66
C ALA A 173 -12.03 -9.24 -20.84
N GLU A 174 -12.70 -8.77 -19.80
CA GLU A 174 -13.58 -9.61 -18.95
C GLU A 174 -14.85 -10.05 -19.68
N ASN A 175 -15.26 -9.29 -20.70
CA ASN A 175 -16.44 -9.55 -21.51
C ASN A 175 -16.17 -10.50 -22.69
N ASP A 176 -15.00 -11.13 -22.75
CA ASP A 176 -14.75 -12.21 -23.73
C ASP A 176 -15.73 -13.36 -23.43
N PRO A 177 -16.60 -13.76 -24.40
CA PRO A 177 -17.57 -14.83 -24.20
C PRO A 177 -16.89 -16.21 -24.15
N ASN A 178 -15.94 -16.38 -23.25
CA ASN A 178 -15.20 -17.63 -23.09
C ASN A 178 -15.88 -18.51 -22.02
N PRO A 179 -16.27 -19.75 -22.36
CA PRO A 179 -16.95 -20.64 -21.42
C PRO A 179 -16.12 -20.95 -20.16
N VAL A 180 -14.81 -20.76 -20.18
CA VAL A 180 -13.93 -20.98 -19.03
C VAL A 180 -14.30 -20.07 -17.85
N PHE A 181 -14.73 -18.83 -18.12
CA PHE A 181 -15.13 -17.88 -17.05
C PHE A 181 -16.41 -18.30 -16.31
N THR A 182 -17.29 -19.03 -16.99
CA THR A 182 -18.52 -19.54 -16.38
C THR A 182 -18.23 -20.70 -15.42
N VAL A 183 -17.34 -21.61 -15.81
CA VAL A 183 -17.03 -22.84 -15.06
C VAL A 183 -16.14 -22.54 -13.85
N ALA A 184 -15.24 -21.56 -13.93
CA ALA A 184 -14.28 -21.25 -12.88
C ALA A 184 -14.95 -20.89 -11.54
N ASP A 185 -14.36 -21.35 -10.44
CA ASP A 185 -14.71 -20.98 -9.08
C ASP A 185 -14.03 -19.68 -8.63
N GLY A 186 -12.77 -19.49 -9.09
CA GLY A 186 -11.96 -18.32 -8.81
C GLY A 186 -11.39 -17.68 -10.08
N MET A 187 -11.28 -16.35 -10.07
CA MET A 187 -10.70 -15.57 -11.16
C MET A 187 -9.80 -14.49 -10.60
N ILE A 188 -8.51 -14.56 -10.96
CA ILE A 188 -7.46 -13.61 -10.59
C ILE A 188 -7.01 -12.91 -11.87
N TRP A 189 -7.26 -11.61 -11.97
CA TRP A 189 -6.84 -10.79 -13.10
C TRP A 189 -5.58 -10.01 -12.79
N LEU A 190 -4.57 -10.14 -13.66
CA LEU A 190 -3.35 -9.34 -13.61
C LEU A 190 -3.40 -8.31 -14.74
N ARG A 191 -3.49 -7.05 -14.35
CA ARG A 191 -3.53 -5.91 -15.27
C ARG A 191 -2.19 -5.19 -15.25
N GLN A 192 -1.78 -4.69 -16.40
CA GLN A 192 -0.61 -3.83 -16.55
C GLN A 192 -1.02 -2.62 -17.38
N SER A 193 -0.77 -1.43 -16.86
CA SER A 193 -0.90 -0.17 -17.56
C SER A 193 0.46 0.50 -17.69
N VAL A 194 0.68 1.14 -18.84
CA VAL A 194 1.86 1.96 -19.08
C VAL A 194 1.40 3.38 -19.27
N GLU A 195 1.74 4.26 -18.34
CA GLU A 195 1.44 5.67 -18.42
C GLU A 195 2.72 6.50 -18.35
N ARG A 196 2.96 7.27 -19.40
CA ARG A 196 4.22 8.01 -19.59
C ARG A 196 5.41 7.05 -19.48
N ASN A 197 6.24 7.19 -18.41
CA ASN A 197 7.41 6.33 -18.18
C ASN A 197 7.20 5.35 -17.01
N SER A 198 5.95 5.13 -16.59
CA SER A 198 5.60 4.29 -15.44
C SER A 198 4.87 3.03 -15.88
N VAL A 199 5.28 1.89 -15.33
CA VAL A 199 4.56 0.62 -15.47
C VAL A 199 3.89 0.31 -14.13
N VAL A 200 2.57 0.33 -14.14
CA VAL A 200 1.76 -0.01 -12.97
C VAL A 200 1.12 -1.37 -13.17
N ARG A 201 1.27 -2.26 -12.19
CA ARG A 201 0.61 -3.57 -12.17
C ARG A 201 -0.43 -3.62 -11.07
N LYS A 202 -1.64 -4.05 -11.44
CA LYS A 202 -2.76 -4.21 -10.53
C LYS A 202 -3.33 -5.63 -10.64
N MET A 203 -3.75 -6.17 -9.51
CA MET A 203 -4.41 -7.46 -9.39
C MET A 203 -5.84 -7.26 -8.93
N GLU A 204 -6.76 -8.04 -9.47
CA GLU A 204 -8.18 -7.99 -9.13
C GLU A 204 -8.73 -9.41 -8.98
N ILE A 205 -9.50 -9.62 -7.91
CA ILE A 205 -10.23 -10.86 -7.69
C ILE A 205 -11.68 -10.64 -8.14
N THR A 206 -11.98 -10.98 -9.38
CA THR A 206 -13.33 -10.74 -9.94
C THR A 206 -14.34 -11.80 -9.53
N LYS A 207 -13.87 -12.98 -9.12
CA LYS A 207 -14.72 -14.08 -8.67
C LYS A 207 -13.95 -14.96 -7.68
N MET A 208 -14.60 -15.37 -6.60
CA MET A 208 -14.11 -16.42 -5.71
C MET A 208 -15.30 -17.03 -4.95
N ARG A 209 -15.70 -18.25 -5.34
CA ARG A 209 -16.82 -18.93 -4.68
C ARG A 209 -16.45 -19.32 -3.25
N GLY A 210 -17.36 -19.07 -2.32
CA GLY A 210 -17.15 -19.41 -0.92
C GLY A 210 -16.16 -18.52 -0.14
N ALA A 211 -15.74 -17.37 -0.72
CA ALA A 211 -14.88 -16.41 -0.06
C ALA A 211 -15.42 -14.99 -0.18
N ALA A 212 -15.25 -14.20 0.89
CA ALA A 212 -15.42 -12.77 0.87
C ALA A 212 -14.05 -12.14 0.52
N THR A 213 -13.87 -11.76 -0.74
CA THR A 213 -12.64 -11.15 -1.23
C THR A 213 -12.66 -9.64 -1.02
N LEU A 214 -11.50 -9.03 -0.94
CA LEU A 214 -11.39 -7.58 -0.98
C LEU A 214 -11.66 -7.10 -2.41
N ALA A 215 -12.69 -6.29 -2.56
CA ALA A 215 -13.06 -5.73 -3.85
C ALA A 215 -12.07 -4.67 -4.31
N GLY A 216 -11.91 -4.52 -5.64
CA GLY A 216 -11.12 -3.48 -6.28
C GLY A 216 -9.79 -3.95 -6.85
N LEU A 217 -9.00 -2.98 -7.29
CA LEU A 217 -7.72 -3.18 -7.95
C LEU A 217 -6.58 -3.00 -6.93
N HIS A 218 -5.83 -4.07 -6.67
CA HIS A 218 -4.71 -4.07 -5.72
C HIS A 218 -3.39 -3.97 -6.45
N THR A 219 -2.55 -3.02 -6.05
CA THR A 219 -1.21 -2.89 -6.64
C THR A 219 -0.34 -4.08 -6.28
N PHE A 220 0.47 -4.55 -7.21
CA PHE A 220 1.50 -5.54 -6.92
C PHE A 220 2.82 -5.22 -7.63
N ARG A 221 3.91 -5.75 -7.10
CA ARG A 221 5.25 -5.67 -7.69
C ARG A 221 5.82 -7.05 -7.95
N ILE A 222 6.68 -7.12 -8.94
CA ILE A 222 7.51 -8.29 -9.24
C ILE A 222 8.96 -7.88 -8.96
N THR A 223 9.59 -8.55 -8.02
CA THR A 223 10.99 -8.35 -7.61
C THR A 223 11.74 -9.68 -7.67
N SER A 224 13.01 -9.72 -7.27
CA SER A 224 13.73 -10.98 -7.11
C SER A 224 13.07 -11.93 -6.11
N ALA A 225 12.38 -11.40 -5.08
CA ALA A 225 11.62 -12.20 -4.13
C ALA A 225 10.29 -12.75 -4.71
N GLY A 226 9.94 -12.40 -5.95
CA GLY A 226 8.69 -12.75 -6.60
C GLY A 226 7.66 -11.64 -6.57
N ILE A 227 6.38 -12.02 -6.60
CA ILE A 227 5.23 -11.11 -6.53
C ILE A 227 4.90 -10.80 -5.07
N HIS A 228 4.68 -9.51 -4.83
CA HIS A 228 4.13 -8.99 -3.59
C HIS A 228 2.91 -8.14 -3.91
N VAL A 229 1.77 -8.48 -3.33
CA VAL A 229 0.50 -7.74 -3.47
C VAL A 229 0.34 -6.81 -2.28
N PHE A 230 -0.07 -5.58 -2.53
CA PHE A 230 -0.33 -4.59 -1.49
C PHE A 230 -1.85 -4.49 -1.29
N ALA A 231 -2.32 -5.21 -0.27
CA ALA A 231 -3.70 -5.08 0.16
C ALA A 231 -3.92 -3.71 0.81
N PRO A 232 -5.07 -3.05 0.57
CA PRO A 232 -5.40 -1.84 1.32
C PRO A 232 -5.47 -2.20 2.82
N PRO A 233 -4.92 -1.34 3.70
CA PRO A 233 -4.98 -1.59 5.13
C PRO A 233 -6.43 -1.79 5.57
N GLN A 234 -6.72 -2.92 6.20
CA GLN A 234 -8.05 -3.16 6.76
C GLN A 234 -8.24 -2.27 7.98
N LEU A 235 -9.27 -1.45 7.95
CA LEU A 235 -9.76 -0.77 9.15
C LEU A 235 -10.25 -1.88 10.08
N GLY A 236 -9.50 -2.17 11.15
CA GLY A 236 -9.81 -3.26 12.07
C GLY A 236 -11.28 -3.18 12.50
N ALA A 237 -12.01 -4.26 12.31
CA ALA A 237 -13.37 -4.41 12.81
C ALA A 237 -13.44 -4.37 14.35
N ASP A 238 -12.29 -4.40 15.02
CA ASP A 238 -12.14 -4.39 16.48
C ASP A 238 -11.85 -3.00 17.08
N SER A 239 -11.93 -1.92 16.32
CA SER A 239 -12.06 -0.59 16.90
C SER A 239 -13.52 -0.34 17.33
N GLY A 240 -14.11 -1.33 18.00
CA GLY A 240 -15.14 -1.10 18.98
C GLY A 240 -14.50 -0.25 20.07
N ALA A 241 -14.49 1.05 19.87
CA ALA A 241 -14.30 1.97 20.95
C ALA A 241 -15.42 1.66 21.94
N ASP A 242 -15.08 0.97 23.01
CA ASP A 242 -15.78 1.12 24.27
C ASP A 242 -15.77 2.63 24.60
N SER A 243 -16.76 3.31 24.05
CA SER A 243 -17.10 4.69 24.38
C SER A 243 -17.83 4.70 25.70
N ASP A 244 -17.31 3.98 26.66
CA ASP A 244 -17.81 4.13 28.02
C ASP A 244 -16.67 4.55 28.93
N SER A 245 -16.89 5.75 29.40
CA SER A 245 -16.41 6.28 30.66
C SER A 245 -15.06 6.96 30.71
N THR A 246 -15.12 8.15 31.35
CA THR A 246 -14.08 8.82 32.13
C THR A 246 -12.71 8.84 31.46
N SER A 247 -12.49 9.92 30.73
CA SER A 247 -11.22 10.26 30.09
C SER A 247 -10.04 10.02 31.03
N PRO A 248 -9.22 8.96 30.80
CA PRO A 248 -7.88 9.00 31.35
C PRO A 248 -7.20 10.21 30.71
N ALA A 249 -6.51 11.02 31.50
CA ALA A 249 -5.78 12.18 31.00
C ALA A 249 -4.98 11.76 29.77
N LEU A 250 -5.36 12.30 28.60
CA LEU A 250 -4.75 11.94 27.31
C LEU A 250 -3.23 12.12 27.43
N THR A 251 -2.48 11.04 27.40
CA THR A 251 -1.02 11.10 27.37
C THR A 251 -0.59 11.95 26.18
N ARG A 252 0.21 12.99 26.42
CA ARG A 252 0.63 13.92 25.39
C ARG A 252 2.10 13.73 25.04
N LEU A 253 2.41 13.86 23.78
CA LEU A 253 3.77 13.83 23.24
C LEU A 253 4.23 15.25 22.95
N SER A 254 5.41 15.60 23.44
CA SER A 254 6.06 16.86 23.10
C SER A 254 6.52 16.85 21.64
N LEU A 255 6.37 17.99 20.97
CA LEU A 255 6.91 18.21 19.62
C LEU A 255 8.42 18.58 19.64
N GLY A 256 9.01 18.75 20.83
CA GLY A 256 10.39 19.22 20.98
C GLY A 256 10.54 20.74 20.91
N VAL A 257 9.43 21.48 20.96
CA VAL A 257 9.35 22.93 20.98
C VAL A 257 8.41 23.34 22.13
N PRO A 258 8.94 23.67 23.33
CA PRO A 258 8.14 23.83 24.54
C PRO A 258 6.98 24.82 24.41
N GLU A 259 7.21 25.96 23.77
CA GLU A 259 6.18 27.00 23.61
C GLU A 259 5.09 26.55 22.63
N LEU A 260 5.41 25.69 21.63
CA LEU A 260 4.43 25.10 20.72
C LEU A 260 3.63 24.02 21.44
N ASP A 261 4.27 23.26 22.33
CA ASP A 261 3.57 22.30 23.18
C ASP A 261 2.57 23.00 24.10
N GLU A 262 2.95 24.18 24.66
CA GLU A 262 2.03 25.03 25.43
C GLU A 262 0.83 25.47 24.58
N MET A 263 1.06 25.93 23.34
CA MET A 263 -0.01 26.30 22.40
C MET A 263 -0.97 25.14 22.07
N LEU A 264 -0.49 23.90 22.08
CA LEU A 264 -1.27 22.70 21.91
C LEU A 264 -1.98 22.20 23.19
N GLY A 265 -1.81 22.91 24.32
CA GLY A 265 -2.36 22.51 25.61
C GLY A 265 -1.55 21.41 26.30
N GLY A 266 -0.21 21.44 26.16
CA GLY A 266 0.74 20.53 26.78
C GLY A 266 1.30 19.45 25.84
N GLY A 267 1.24 19.68 24.54
CA GLY A 267 1.72 18.75 23.49
C GLY A 267 0.61 18.07 22.71
N LEU A 268 0.99 17.19 21.78
CA LEU A 268 0.07 16.46 20.91
C LEU A 268 -0.48 15.20 21.61
N PRO A 269 -1.79 14.95 21.66
CA PRO A 269 -2.32 13.70 22.19
C PRO A 269 -1.75 12.49 21.45
N ARG A 270 -1.40 11.44 22.19
CA ARG A 270 -0.85 10.20 21.62
C ARG A 270 -1.87 9.53 20.69
N GLY A 271 -1.39 9.00 19.56
CA GLY A 271 -2.23 8.38 18.55
C GLY A 271 -2.92 9.36 17.61
N TYR A 272 -2.73 10.69 17.81
CA TYR A 272 -3.30 11.70 16.92
C TYR A 272 -2.47 11.90 15.66
N SER A 273 -3.16 12.36 14.62
CA SER A 273 -2.56 12.85 13.38
C SER A 273 -2.45 14.37 13.41
N LEU A 274 -1.24 14.90 13.14
CA LEU A 274 -0.93 16.32 13.04
C LEU A 274 -0.54 16.68 11.61
N LEU A 275 -1.20 17.68 11.04
CA LEU A 275 -0.78 18.33 9.80
C LEU A 275 -0.07 19.64 10.09
N VAL A 276 1.16 19.77 9.61
CA VAL A 276 1.93 21.03 9.61
C VAL A 276 1.92 21.59 8.19
N ALA A 277 1.18 22.65 7.96
CA ALA A 277 0.98 23.25 6.66
C ALA A 277 1.66 24.62 6.56
N GLY A 278 2.37 24.89 5.47
CA GLY A 278 3.05 26.18 5.27
C GLY A 278 3.85 26.24 3.97
N PRO A 279 4.28 27.45 3.55
CA PRO A 279 5.07 27.62 2.34
C PRO A 279 6.45 26.97 2.46
N SER A 280 7.15 26.84 1.33
CA SER A 280 8.52 26.33 1.30
C SER A 280 9.44 27.19 2.18
N GLY A 281 10.36 26.57 2.92
CA GLY A 281 11.28 27.27 3.83
C GLY A 281 10.67 27.76 5.15
N SER A 282 9.38 27.49 5.43
CA SER A 282 8.75 27.92 6.68
C SER A 282 9.20 27.14 7.93
N GLY A 283 9.94 26.03 7.78
CA GLY A 283 10.45 25.25 8.93
C GLY A 283 9.69 23.96 9.23
N LYS A 284 8.81 23.50 8.34
CA LYS A 284 8.01 22.26 8.52
C LYS A 284 8.88 21.03 8.80
N SER A 285 9.91 20.81 7.97
CA SER A 285 10.83 19.67 8.12
C SER A 285 11.70 19.78 9.37
N ILE A 286 12.00 21.02 9.83
CA ILE A 286 12.72 21.24 11.08
C ILE A 286 11.84 20.83 12.26
N LEU A 287 10.55 21.18 12.25
CA LEU A 287 9.60 20.75 13.28
C LEU A 287 9.42 19.22 13.28
N ALA A 288 9.34 18.61 12.09
CA ALA A 288 9.27 17.17 11.95
C ALA A 288 10.52 16.47 12.53
N GLY A 289 11.71 17.04 12.29
CA GLY A 289 12.96 16.59 12.89
C GLY A 289 12.98 16.73 14.40
N ALA A 290 12.54 17.89 14.94
CA ALA A 290 12.44 18.11 16.37
C ALA A 290 11.50 17.10 17.04
N PHE A 291 10.36 16.78 16.43
CA PHE A 291 9.42 15.78 16.92
C PHE A 291 10.06 14.38 17.06
N LEU A 292 10.86 13.93 16.09
CA LEU A 292 11.56 12.65 16.17
C LEU A 292 12.72 12.68 17.16
N THR A 293 13.48 13.78 17.18
CA THR A 293 14.62 13.94 18.09
C THR A 293 14.16 13.94 19.54
N GLU A 294 13.07 14.62 19.86
CA GLU A 294 12.49 14.62 21.21
C GLU A 294 12.01 13.22 21.61
N GLY A 295 11.43 12.45 20.69
CA GLY A 295 11.13 11.03 20.90
C GLY A 295 12.36 10.24 21.28
N GLY A 296 13.44 10.39 20.50
CA GLY A 296 14.72 9.72 20.77
C GLY A 296 15.30 10.07 22.14
N ARG A 297 15.22 11.34 22.56
CA ARG A 297 15.63 11.79 23.91
C ARG A 297 14.84 11.14 25.04
N ARG A 298 13.57 10.83 24.79
CA ARG A 298 12.68 10.13 25.73
C ARG A 298 12.77 8.60 25.65
N GLY A 299 13.67 8.05 24.82
CA GLY A 299 13.82 6.61 24.63
C GLY A 299 12.76 5.99 23.71
N GLU A 300 11.96 6.80 23.02
CA GLU A 300 10.99 6.36 22.04
C GLU A 300 11.65 6.08 20.69
N THR A 301 10.98 5.29 19.86
CA THR A 301 11.38 4.99 18.48
C THR A 301 10.46 5.67 17.48
N GLY A 302 10.96 5.90 16.28
CA GLY A 302 10.21 6.60 15.23
C GLY A 302 10.42 6.03 13.84
N VAL A 303 9.57 6.45 12.91
CA VAL A 303 9.68 6.14 11.49
C VAL A 303 9.52 7.43 10.68
N ILE A 304 10.33 7.60 9.65
CA ILE A 304 10.24 8.73 8.71
C ILE A 304 10.12 8.22 7.27
N ALA A 305 9.11 8.72 6.56
CA ALA A 305 9.01 8.67 5.11
C ALA A 305 9.32 10.06 4.55
N ALA A 306 10.49 10.22 3.94
CA ALA A 306 10.95 11.50 3.40
C ALA A 306 10.96 11.46 1.86
N PHE A 307 10.19 12.34 1.21
CA PHE A 307 9.97 12.33 -0.24
C PHE A 307 10.80 13.36 -1.01
N GLU A 308 11.15 14.49 -0.38
CA GLU A 308 11.85 15.59 -1.06
C GLU A 308 13.35 15.60 -0.76
N GLN A 309 13.74 15.38 0.48
CA GLN A 309 15.14 15.47 0.93
C GLN A 309 15.54 14.26 1.76
N ARG A 310 16.81 13.90 1.67
CA ARG A 310 17.36 12.88 2.58
C ARG A 310 17.34 13.43 4.02
N PRO A 311 16.85 12.66 5.00
CA PRO A 311 16.86 13.07 6.41
C PRO A 311 18.25 13.50 6.91
N ASN A 312 19.32 12.86 6.38
CA ASN A 312 20.72 13.12 6.75
C ASN A 312 21.27 14.48 6.28
N ARG A 313 20.53 15.23 5.44
CA ARG A 313 20.92 16.59 5.04
C ARG A 313 20.28 17.68 5.89
N SER A 314 19.31 17.30 6.73
CA SER A 314 18.72 18.25 7.70
C SER A 314 19.78 18.62 8.73
N ARG A 315 19.93 19.93 8.99
CA ARG A 315 20.84 20.47 9.99
C ARG A 315 20.50 19.88 11.36
N GLY A 316 21.34 19.00 11.89
CA GLY A 316 21.21 18.45 13.23
C GLY A 316 21.74 17.02 13.28
N GLY A 317 22.96 16.82 13.84
CA GLY A 317 23.57 15.50 14.04
C GLY A 317 22.69 14.51 14.79
N ALA A 318 21.80 15.01 15.66
CA ALA A 318 20.96 14.19 16.52
C ALA A 318 19.99 13.25 15.76
N ILE A 319 19.37 13.70 14.68
CA ILE A 319 18.48 12.81 13.88
C ILE A 319 19.29 11.75 13.12
N THR A 320 20.48 12.12 12.65
CA THR A 320 21.40 11.19 11.98
C THR A 320 21.87 10.10 12.94
N GLU A 321 22.26 10.45 14.16
CA GLU A 321 22.64 9.50 15.20
C GLU A 321 21.49 8.53 15.54
N LEU A 322 20.24 9.01 15.58
CA LEU A 322 19.07 8.19 15.83
C LEU A 322 18.76 7.23 14.68
N ILE A 323 19.02 7.63 13.42
CA ILE A 323 18.91 6.78 12.24
C ILE A 323 20.02 5.72 12.27
N ASP A 324 21.26 6.12 12.50
CA ASP A 324 22.42 5.22 12.47
C ASP A 324 22.36 4.21 13.64
N SER A 325 21.80 4.60 14.78
CA SER A 325 21.54 3.69 15.90
C SER A 325 20.34 2.77 15.72
N GLY A 326 19.60 2.91 14.60
CA GLY A 326 18.40 2.10 14.31
C GLY A 326 17.16 2.47 15.15
N ARG A 327 17.17 3.58 15.88
CA ARG A 327 16.01 4.07 16.64
C ARG A 327 14.96 4.73 15.74
N ILE A 328 15.40 5.30 14.62
CA ILE A 328 14.53 5.84 13.60
C ILE A 328 14.65 5.01 12.32
N GLY A 329 13.56 4.40 11.90
CA GLY A 329 13.43 3.72 10.61
C GLY A 329 13.20 4.73 9.50
N VAL A 330 13.91 4.55 8.38
CA VAL A 330 13.74 5.40 7.17
C VAL A 330 13.08 4.57 6.09
N ILE A 331 11.92 5.02 5.61
CA ILE A 331 11.29 4.43 4.43
C ILE A 331 11.97 4.98 3.17
N ASP A 332 12.51 4.07 2.36
CA ASP A 332 13.10 4.45 1.07
C ASP A 332 12.00 4.76 0.04
N THR A 333 11.79 6.04 -0.18
CA THR A 333 10.77 6.57 -1.09
C THR A 333 11.31 6.86 -2.50
N ARG A 334 12.57 6.49 -2.78
CA ARG A 334 13.22 6.76 -4.08
C ARG A 334 12.78 5.83 -5.20
N ALA A 335 12.10 4.73 -4.88
CA ALA A 335 11.46 3.91 -5.89
C ALA A 335 10.32 4.72 -6.51
N LEU A 336 10.58 5.27 -7.70
CA LEU A 336 9.57 5.97 -8.49
C LEU A 336 8.37 5.05 -8.75
N ASN A 337 7.18 5.63 -8.77
CA ASN A 337 5.92 4.93 -9.10
C ASN A 337 5.37 4.01 -8.00
N MET A 338 5.59 4.34 -6.73
CA MET A 338 4.93 3.65 -5.63
C MET A 338 3.44 4.00 -5.56
N SER A 339 2.62 3.09 -5.02
CA SER A 339 1.24 3.40 -4.65
C SER A 339 1.16 3.86 -3.19
N VAL A 340 0.04 4.50 -2.82
CA VAL A 340 -0.21 4.86 -1.42
C VAL A 340 -0.30 3.62 -0.54
N ASP A 341 -0.95 2.54 -1.03
CA ASP A 341 -1.08 1.28 -0.29
C ASP A 341 0.28 0.61 -0.06
N GLU A 342 1.20 0.69 -1.03
CA GLU A 342 2.57 0.21 -0.87
C GLU A 342 3.32 0.97 0.23
N ILE A 343 3.22 2.29 0.24
CA ILE A 343 3.86 3.12 1.28
C ILE A 343 3.22 2.88 2.65
N ALA A 344 1.90 2.73 2.71
CA ALA A 344 1.19 2.39 3.93
C ALA A 344 1.66 1.04 4.51
N ALA A 345 1.79 0.02 3.68
CA ALA A 345 2.29 -1.30 4.08
C ALA A 345 3.74 -1.22 4.61
N LEU A 346 4.60 -0.45 3.93
CA LEU A 346 5.97 -0.23 4.39
C LEU A 346 6.03 0.49 5.75
N LEU A 347 5.23 1.54 5.93
CA LEU A 347 5.14 2.28 7.19
C LEU A 347 4.65 1.38 8.32
N ILE A 348 3.54 0.67 8.12
CA ILE A 348 2.97 -0.22 9.13
C ILE A 348 3.96 -1.31 9.53
N ARG A 349 4.62 -1.95 8.56
CA ARG A 349 5.66 -2.94 8.83
C ARG A 349 6.80 -2.39 9.68
N GLU A 350 7.28 -1.19 9.36
CA GLU A 350 8.38 -0.56 10.07
C GLU A 350 7.97 -0.08 11.47
N ILE A 351 6.74 0.42 11.62
CA ILE A 351 6.14 0.76 12.92
C ILE A 351 6.12 -0.47 13.83
N HIS A 352 5.65 -1.60 13.32
CA HIS A 352 5.60 -2.84 14.11
C HIS A 352 7.00 -3.37 14.44
N ARG A 353 7.94 -3.32 13.48
CA ARG A 353 9.33 -3.76 13.69
C ARG A 353 10.03 -3.00 14.80
N LEU A 354 9.86 -1.67 14.82
CA LEU A 354 10.50 -0.78 15.80
C LEU A 354 9.63 -0.52 17.04
N LYS A 355 8.35 -0.94 17.03
CA LYS A 355 7.33 -0.52 18.00
C LYS A 355 7.27 1.00 18.09
N ALA A 356 7.28 1.66 16.93
CA ALA A 356 7.42 3.11 16.84
C ALA A 356 6.19 3.83 17.38
N SER A 357 6.43 4.83 18.22
CA SER A 357 5.38 5.72 18.76
C SER A 357 5.21 7.00 17.94
N ARG A 358 6.21 7.34 17.09
CA ARG A 358 6.23 8.57 16.29
C ARG A 358 6.46 8.24 14.82
N VAL A 359 5.64 8.84 13.95
CA VAL A 359 5.74 8.68 12.51
C VAL A 359 5.77 10.06 11.86
N VAL A 360 6.66 10.24 10.89
CA VAL A 360 6.76 11.47 10.09
C VAL A 360 6.59 11.15 8.62
N ILE A 361 5.76 11.92 7.92
CA ILE A 361 5.60 11.92 6.47
C ILE A 361 5.97 13.31 5.95
N ASP A 362 7.15 13.48 5.36
CA ASP A 362 7.68 14.76 4.91
C ASP A 362 8.09 14.71 3.42
N SER A 363 7.32 15.28 2.50
CA SER A 363 6.05 15.97 2.64
C SER A 363 4.92 15.24 1.88
N LEU A 364 3.65 15.58 2.15
CA LEU A 364 2.52 15.10 1.36
C LEU A 364 2.59 15.56 -0.10
N SER A 365 3.13 16.76 -0.35
CA SER A 365 3.34 17.28 -1.71
C SER A 365 4.38 16.45 -2.46
N GLY A 366 5.51 16.16 -1.82
CA GLY A 366 6.52 15.25 -2.37
C GLY A 366 6.00 13.82 -2.54
N PHE A 367 5.15 13.37 -1.63
CA PHE A 367 4.49 12.07 -1.71
C PHE A 367 3.63 11.96 -2.98
N GLU A 368 2.74 12.93 -3.23
CA GLU A 368 1.94 12.95 -4.44
C GLU A 368 2.79 12.95 -5.71
N LEU A 369 3.88 13.71 -5.73
CA LEU A 369 4.81 13.74 -6.86
C LEU A 369 5.53 12.40 -7.09
N ALA A 370 5.80 11.65 -6.03
CA ALA A 370 6.44 10.33 -6.11
C ALA A 370 5.49 9.24 -6.62
N LEU A 371 4.17 9.46 -6.59
CA LEU A 371 3.18 8.53 -7.09
C LEU A 371 3.19 8.45 -8.62
N ALA A 372 2.93 7.26 -9.16
CA ALA A 372 2.60 7.13 -10.57
C ALA A 372 1.36 7.98 -10.91
N PRO A 373 1.29 8.56 -12.12
CA PRO A 373 0.18 9.41 -12.53
C PRO A 373 -1.21 8.80 -12.29
N THR A 374 -1.35 7.51 -12.55
CA THR A 374 -2.59 6.73 -12.32
C THR A 374 -3.09 6.76 -10.87
N PHE A 375 -2.21 6.98 -9.89
CA PHE A 375 -2.57 6.97 -8.47
C PHE A 375 -2.90 8.37 -7.93
N ARG A 376 -2.66 9.43 -8.70
CA ARG A 376 -2.88 10.80 -8.24
C ARG A 376 -4.35 11.18 -8.20
N GLU A 377 -5.17 10.60 -9.06
CA GLU A 377 -6.61 10.87 -9.10
C GLU A 377 -7.29 10.42 -7.80
N ASP A 378 -6.91 9.27 -7.27
CA ASP A 378 -7.46 8.68 -6.04
C ASP A 378 -6.63 9.02 -4.78
N PHE A 379 -5.66 9.95 -4.90
CA PHE A 379 -4.70 10.23 -3.81
C PHE A 379 -5.37 10.58 -2.50
N ARG A 380 -6.40 11.42 -2.54
CA ARG A 380 -7.13 11.88 -1.35
C ARG A 380 -7.77 10.72 -0.58
N GLU A 381 -8.45 9.83 -1.28
CA GLU A 381 -9.12 8.68 -0.67
C GLU A 381 -8.11 7.66 -0.14
N SER A 382 -7.08 7.40 -0.92
CA SER A 382 -6.00 6.50 -0.52
C SER A 382 -5.22 7.03 0.68
N LEU A 383 -4.98 8.34 0.75
CA LEU A 383 -4.39 9.00 1.90
C LEU A 383 -5.28 8.91 3.15
N ALA A 384 -6.61 9.05 2.98
CA ALA A 384 -7.55 8.86 4.08
C ALA A 384 -7.48 7.45 4.66
N ARG A 385 -7.46 6.44 3.81
CA ARG A 385 -7.29 5.03 4.23
C ARG A 385 -5.96 4.81 4.95
N MET A 386 -4.87 5.36 4.41
CA MET A 386 -3.54 5.25 5.02
C MET A 386 -3.50 5.88 6.41
N ILE A 387 -4.01 7.12 6.57
CA ILE A 387 -4.04 7.81 7.88
C ILE A 387 -4.86 7.01 8.89
N SER A 388 -6.03 6.50 8.47
CA SER A 388 -6.88 5.67 9.33
C SER A 388 -6.17 4.39 9.75
N ALA A 389 -5.46 3.73 8.85
CA ALA A 389 -4.69 2.53 9.15
C ALA A 389 -3.49 2.81 10.08
N LEU A 390 -2.79 3.93 9.89
CA LEU A 390 -1.72 4.33 10.79
C LEU A 390 -2.25 4.63 12.20
N ALA A 391 -3.45 5.20 12.31
CA ALA A 391 -4.08 5.45 13.61
C ALA A 391 -4.34 4.15 14.40
N THR A 392 -4.68 3.02 13.73
CA THR A 392 -4.87 1.72 14.39
C THR A 392 -3.59 1.17 15.03
N THR A 393 -2.42 1.62 14.60
CA THR A 393 -1.13 1.22 15.20
C THR A 393 -0.86 1.87 16.55
N GLY A 394 -1.65 2.90 16.94
CA GLY A 394 -1.42 3.71 18.12
C GLY A 394 -0.24 4.70 18.01
N ALA A 395 0.42 4.77 16.86
CA ALA A 395 1.50 5.72 16.61
C ALA A 395 0.93 7.14 16.35
N THR A 396 1.65 8.16 16.81
CA THR A 396 1.34 9.57 16.55
C THR A 396 1.98 9.99 15.24
N VAL A 397 1.19 10.51 14.30
CA VAL A 397 1.62 10.79 12.93
C VAL A 397 1.73 12.29 12.70
N LEU A 398 2.90 12.78 12.34
CA LEU A 398 3.13 14.15 11.88
C LEU A 398 3.32 14.16 10.37
N MET A 399 2.50 14.92 9.68
CA MET A 399 2.59 15.11 8.23
C MET A 399 2.89 16.56 7.91
N THR A 400 3.76 16.80 6.95
CA THR A 400 4.01 18.15 6.44
C THR A 400 3.35 18.32 5.07
N SER A 401 2.90 19.52 4.77
CA SER A 401 2.32 19.86 3.47
C SER A 401 2.71 21.26 3.04
N GLU A 402 3.05 21.41 1.76
CA GLU A 402 3.30 22.71 1.19
C GLU A 402 2.00 23.43 0.86
N LEU A 403 1.92 24.70 1.25
CA LEU A 403 0.82 25.57 0.87
C LEU A 403 1.30 26.48 -0.25
N GLU A 404 0.58 26.47 -1.38
CA GLU A 404 0.73 27.51 -2.40
C GLU A 404 0.23 28.84 -1.82
N ASP A 405 1.05 29.88 -1.91
CA ASP A 405 0.70 31.23 -1.45
C ASP A 405 -0.35 31.86 -2.38
N ARG A 406 -1.60 31.51 -2.16
CA ARG A 406 -2.75 32.29 -2.64
C ARG A 406 -3.26 33.09 -1.44
N TYR A 407 -2.85 34.35 -1.35
CA TYR A 407 -3.14 35.26 -0.24
C TYR A 407 -4.63 35.48 0.06
N ALA A 408 -5.53 35.01 -0.82
CA ALA A 408 -6.96 35.22 -0.70
C ALA A 408 -7.74 34.08 -0.03
N ASP A 409 -7.19 32.85 0.02
CA ASP A 409 -7.91 31.68 0.51
C ASP A 409 -7.23 31.07 1.75
N LEU A 410 -7.97 31.04 2.87
CA LEU A 410 -7.56 30.33 4.10
C LEU A 410 -7.72 28.80 3.91
N ARG A 411 -7.13 28.24 2.85
CA ARG A 411 -7.06 26.79 2.70
C ARG A 411 -5.89 26.25 3.47
N PHE A 412 -6.16 25.49 4.53
CA PHE A 412 -5.14 24.89 5.37
C PHE A 412 -4.60 23.56 4.81
N SER A 413 -5.14 23.09 3.68
CA SER A 413 -4.73 21.82 3.06
C SER A 413 -5.03 21.85 1.57
N PRO A 414 -4.02 21.63 0.69
CA PRO A 414 -4.22 21.58 -0.76
C PRO A 414 -5.10 20.38 -1.19
N TYR A 415 -5.07 19.28 -0.42
CA TYR A 415 -5.79 18.04 -0.74
C TYR A 415 -7.11 17.88 0.00
N GLY A 416 -7.60 18.94 0.69
CA GLY A 416 -8.75 18.81 1.58
C GLY A 416 -8.52 17.84 2.75
N THR A 417 -7.27 17.56 3.12
CA THR A 417 -6.90 16.61 4.17
C THR A 417 -7.14 17.15 5.58
N ALA A 418 -7.51 18.43 5.72
CA ALA A 418 -7.78 19.06 7.01
C ALA A 418 -8.88 18.35 7.84
N PHE A 419 -9.84 17.68 7.18
CA PHE A 419 -10.85 16.91 7.89
C PHE A 419 -10.36 15.53 8.35
N LEU A 420 -9.30 15.00 7.73
CA LEU A 420 -8.71 13.69 8.05
C LEU A 420 -7.79 13.74 9.27
N THR A 421 -7.26 14.93 9.61
CA THR A 421 -6.29 15.10 10.69
C THR A 421 -6.96 15.55 11.97
N ASP A 422 -6.42 15.13 13.11
CA ASP A 422 -6.92 15.51 14.43
C ASP A 422 -6.42 16.88 14.85
N SER A 423 -5.22 17.25 14.38
CA SER A 423 -4.60 18.52 14.72
C SER A 423 -4.00 19.21 13.50
N ILE A 424 -4.01 20.52 13.47
CA ILE A 424 -3.47 21.35 12.39
C ILE A 424 -2.67 22.51 12.97
N ILE A 425 -1.41 22.62 12.53
CA ILE A 425 -0.56 23.78 12.72
C ILE A 425 -0.32 24.43 11.38
N VAL A 426 -0.46 25.74 11.30
CA VAL A 426 -0.17 26.54 10.11
C VAL A 426 1.03 27.43 10.36
N GLN A 427 1.95 27.43 9.40
CA GLN A 427 3.09 28.33 9.33
C GLN A 427 2.93 29.24 8.11
N ARG A 428 3.22 30.53 8.25
CA ARG A 428 3.14 31.50 7.15
C ARG A 428 4.25 32.54 7.24
N TYR A 429 4.56 33.15 6.10
CA TYR A 429 5.35 34.36 6.01
C TYR A 429 4.41 35.56 6.07
N ILE A 430 4.85 36.59 6.74
CA ILE A 430 4.21 37.91 6.78
C ILE A 430 5.27 38.99 6.57
N GLU A 431 4.87 40.09 5.95
CA GLU A 431 5.71 41.27 5.84
C GLU A 431 5.34 42.27 6.93
N VAL A 432 6.28 42.61 7.80
CA VAL A 432 6.13 43.62 8.86
C VAL A 432 7.37 44.51 8.84
N ASP A 433 7.14 45.81 8.68
CA ASP A 433 8.24 46.81 8.67
C ASP A 433 9.33 46.48 7.62
N SER A 434 8.89 46.07 6.40
CA SER A 434 9.77 45.65 5.28
C SER A 434 10.64 44.44 5.59
N GLN A 435 10.30 43.67 6.61
CA GLN A 435 10.98 42.42 6.97
C GLN A 435 10.05 41.23 6.79
N LEU A 436 10.59 40.15 6.23
CA LEU A 436 9.88 38.90 6.16
C LEU A 436 9.99 38.14 7.48
N LYS A 437 8.88 38.04 8.21
CA LYS A 437 8.78 37.33 9.49
C LYS A 437 7.95 36.07 9.33
N ARG A 438 8.18 35.08 10.20
CA ARG A 438 7.42 33.82 10.24
C ARG A 438 6.41 33.85 11.37
N VAL A 439 5.19 33.41 11.11
CA VAL A 439 4.13 33.23 12.11
C VAL A 439 3.63 31.80 12.12
N THR A 440 3.25 31.32 13.29
CA THR A 440 2.61 30.04 13.49
C THR A 440 1.32 30.16 14.28
N ALA A 441 0.37 29.28 14.01
CA ALA A 441 -0.88 29.16 14.75
C ALA A 441 -1.33 27.70 14.83
N VAL A 442 -1.96 27.34 15.94
CA VAL A 442 -2.70 26.10 16.09
C VAL A 442 -4.13 26.37 15.62
N VAL A 443 -4.55 25.70 14.55
CA VAL A 443 -5.88 25.92 13.94
C VAL A 443 -6.91 24.97 14.54
N LYS A 444 -6.46 23.74 14.90
CA LYS A 444 -7.36 22.69 15.35
C LYS A 444 -6.58 21.71 16.24
N VAL A 445 -7.19 21.30 17.33
CA VAL A 445 -6.87 20.07 18.06
C VAL A 445 -8.19 19.44 18.47
N ARG A 446 -8.50 18.25 17.92
CA ARG A 446 -9.77 17.58 18.15
C ARG A 446 -9.91 17.22 19.63
N ALA A 447 -11.09 17.45 20.21
CA ALA A 447 -11.41 17.16 21.61
C ALA A 447 -10.40 17.71 22.65
N SER A 448 -9.72 18.83 22.36
CA SER A 448 -8.75 19.45 23.25
C SER A 448 -8.73 20.97 23.09
N ASN A 449 -8.53 21.68 24.19
CA ASN A 449 -8.29 23.12 24.17
C ASN A 449 -6.89 23.39 23.61
N HIS A 450 -6.75 24.46 22.84
CA HIS A 450 -5.49 24.95 22.30
C HIS A 450 -5.49 26.49 22.28
N SER A 451 -4.32 27.08 22.11
CA SER A 451 -4.18 28.52 21.93
C SER A 451 -4.70 28.95 20.56
N ASN A 452 -5.45 30.05 20.55
CA ASN A 452 -5.88 30.71 19.31
C ASN A 452 -4.91 31.81 18.87
N ASP A 453 -3.76 31.93 19.51
CA ASP A 453 -2.81 32.98 19.26
C ASP A 453 -1.99 32.74 17.99
N LEU A 454 -1.73 33.82 17.28
CA LEU A 454 -0.72 33.88 16.23
C LEU A 454 0.58 34.33 16.87
N ARG A 455 1.61 33.50 16.84
CA ARG A 455 2.92 33.83 17.42
C ARG A 455 4.00 33.89 16.34
N LEU A 456 4.89 34.85 16.49
CA LEU A 456 6.12 34.94 15.70
C LEU A 456 7.03 33.76 16.06
N PHE A 457 7.85 33.32 15.14
CA PHE A 457 8.91 32.35 15.41
C PHE A 457 10.12 32.56 14.52
N ASP A 458 11.27 32.22 15.07
CA ASP A 458 12.55 32.21 14.38
C ASP A 458 13.06 30.77 14.23
N ILE A 459 13.97 30.60 13.30
CA ILE A 459 14.70 29.34 13.07
C ILE A 459 16.17 29.67 13.15
N ASP A 460 16.87 29.08 14.11
CA ASP A 460 18.32 29.18 14.29
C ASP A 460 18.98 27.78 14.25
N ASP A 461 20.23 27.72 14.67
CA ASP A 461 21.00 26.46 14.68
C ASP A 461 20.47 25.47 15.73
N ASP A 462 19.78 25.91 16.76
CA ASP A 462 19.13 25.08 17.79
C ASP A 462 17.72 24.62 17.40
N GLY A 463 17.14 25.16 16.32
CA GLY A 463 15.83 24.80 15.82
C GLY A 463 14.80 25.91 15.80
N ILE A 464 13.54 25.58 16.10
CA ILE A 464 12.41 26.51 16.10
C ILE A 464 12.29 27.15 17.50
N LYS A 465 12.24 28.48 17.55
CA LYS A 465 11.99 29.26 18.76
C LYS A 465 10.76 30.14 18.59
N ILE A 466 9.70 29.81 19.32
CA ILE A 466 8.46 30.61 19.31
C ILE A 466 8.66 31.88 20.11
N ARG A 467 8.23 33.00 19.53
CA ARG A 467 8.32 34.34 20.12
C ARG A 467 6.96 34.81 20.63
N GLN A 468 6.95 36.04 21.05
CA GLN A 468 5.75 36.70 21.56
C GLN A 468 4.66 36.82 20.48
N LYS A 469 3.44 37.01 20.94
CA LYS A 469 2.27 37.34 20.13
C LYS A 469 2.47 38.67 19.41
N LEU A 470 2.16 38.75 18.16
CA LEU A 470 2.17 40.01 17.40
C LEU A 470 0.90 40.82 17.72
N VAL A 471 1.05 41.84 18.54
CA VAL A 471 -0.06 42.70 19.00
C VAL A 471 -0.24 43.88 18.03
N GLY A 472 -1.48 44.26 17.76
CA GLY A 472 -1.80 45.49 16.98
C GLY A 472 -1.88 45.25 15.45
N PHE A 473 -1.86 44.01 14.99
CA PHE A 473 -2.01 43.66 13.58
C PHE A 473 -3.23 42.77 13.35
N GLU A 474 -3.88 42.94 12.19
CA GLU A 474 -4.97 42.11 11.69
C GLU A 474 -4.59 41.56 10.31
N GLY A 475 -5.27 40.48 9.86
CA GLY A 475 -5.02 39.89 8.53
C GLY A 475 -3.73 39.08 8.40
N LEU A 476 -3.10 38.68 9.51
CA LEU A 476 -1.83 37.94 9.53
C LEU A 476 -1.88 36.63 8.74
N LEU A 477 -2.97 35.89 8.85
CA LEU A 477 -3.13 34.61 8.09
C LEU A 477 -3.36 34.84 6.58
N GLY A 478 -3.83 36.02 6.20
CA GLY A 478 -3.98 36.43 4.80
C GLY A 478 -2.70 36.96 4.16
N GLY A 479 -1.55 36.97 4.89
CA GLY A 479 -0.24 37.40 4.39
C GLY A 479 -0.09 38.91 4.23
N ARG A 480 -1.12 39.71 4.50
CA ARG A 480 -1.12 41.17 4.43
C ARG A 480 -1.56 41.75 5.79
N PRO A 481 -0.64 41.85 6.75
CA PRO A 481 -0.93 42.45 8.05
C PRO A 481 -1.29 43.91 7.88
N THR A 482 -2.42 44.34 8.47
CA THR A 482 -2.82 45.73 8.56
C THR A 482 -2.70 46.17 10.02
N ARG A 483 -2.07 47.30 10.27
CA ARG A 483 -2.03 47.90 11.63
C ARG A 483 -3.43 48.32 12.05
N ARG A 484 -3.84 47.91 13.24
CA ARG A 484 -5.10 48.34 13.86
C ARG A 484 -4.99 49.87 14.15
N ARG A 485 -5.86 50.67 13.56
CA ARG A 485 -5.94 52.12 13.83
C ARG A 485 -6.38 52.29 15.28
N GLY A 486 -5.51 52.91 16.15
CA GLY A 486 -5.89 53.36 17.48
C GLY A 486 -5.10 52.83 18.69
N LEU A 487 -4.13 51.93 18.51
CA LEU A 487 -3.19 51.60 19.59
C LEU A 487 -1.93 52.46 19.45
N ARG A 488 -1.69 53.35 20.46
CA ARG A 488 -0.43 54.09 20.60
C ARG A 488 0.70 53.09 20.84
N ASP A 489 1.82 53.36 20.21
CA ASP A 489 3.06 52.59 20.35
C ASP A 489 3.56 52.76 21.80
N PRO A 490 3.72 51.68 22.60
CA PRO A 490 4.25 51.81 23.98
C PRO A 490 5.72 52.26 24.04
N SER A 491 6.41 52.24 22.87
CA SER A 491 7.83 52.65 22.78
C SER A 491 8.06 54.11 22.46
N ALA A 492 7.00 54.91 22.37
CA ALA A 492 7.12 56.34 22.02
C ALA A 492 7.17 57.31 23.23
N ASP A 493 7.08 56.76 24.45
CA ASP A 493 7.07 57.60 25.68
C ASP A 493 8.43 57.64 26.44
N ASP A 494 9.51 57.06 25.89
CA ASP A 494 10.88 57.15 26.45
C ASP A 494 11.86 57.77 25.44
N ALA A 495 11.59 58.97 24.96
CA ALA A 495 12.54 59.78 24.23
C ALA A 495 12.59 61.25 24.84
#